data_a4fb3238a4c1f3f55fb83492a1126fb1
#
_entry.id   a4fb3238a4c1f3f55fb83492a1126fb1
#
_cell.length_a   1.000
_cell.length_b   1.000
_cell.length_c   1.000
_cell.angle_alpha   90.00
_cell.angle_beta   90.00
_cell.angle_gamma   90.00
#
_symmetry.space_group_name_H-M   'P 1'
#
loop_
_entity.id
_entity.type
_entity.pdbx_description
1 polymer ?
#
loop_
_entity_poly.entity_id
_entity_poly.type
_entity_poly.pdbx_seq_one_letter_code
_entity_poly.pdbx_strand_id
1 'polypeptide(L)'
;DMIASGSYNRKFWPNRTHFDWLSRDDASVDAYIADEKCGFPFTLNGYYNLFLTLYKIIRPEYLERMPRELPVHFIAGAKDPVGNNGKGVRKVVDLFKQYGMQNVQCKLYPYDRHEILNELDRYMVYEDVRNWLEEVIQNLRQKKEMDKQ
;
A
#
# COMPACT_ATOMS: atom_id res chain seq x y z
N ASP A 1 9.72 -1.56 19.40
CA ASP A 1 8.60 -2.19 18.70
C ASP A 1 7.23 -1.66 19.07
N MET A 2 6.96 -1.32 20.33
CA MET A 2 5.67 -0.76 20.73
C MET A 2 5.30 0.55 20.01
N ILE A 3 6.26 1.35 19.57
CA ILE A 3 6.02 2.64 18.91
C ILE A 3 5.57 2.45 17.45
N ALA A 4 6.08 1.43 16.77
CA ALA A 4 5.79 1.22 15.36
C ALA A 4 4.63 0.25 15.10
N SER A 5 4.40 -0.77 15.94
CA SER A 5 3.41 -1.81 15.68
C SER A 5 2.54 -2.20 16.90
N GLY A 6 2.87 -1.74 18.09
CA GLY A 6 2.27 -2.22 19.35
C GLY A 6 0.75 -1.98 19.51
N SER A 7 0.14 -1.13 18.68
CA SER A 7 -1.31 -0.88 18.72
C SER A 7 -2.09 -1.52 17.56
N TYR A 8 -1.40 -2.01 16.52
CA TYR A 8 -2.05 -2.47 15.29
C TYR A 8 -2.97 -3.67 15.51
N ASN A 9 -2.54 -4.59 16.37
CA ASN A 9 -3.28 -5.82 16.66
C ASN A 9 -4.51 -5.64 17.56
N ARG A 10 -4.64 -4.50 18.27
CA ARG A 10 -5.74 -4.26 19.25
C ARG A 10 -7.14 -4.36 18.67
N LYS A 11 -7.29 -4.07 17.37
CA LYS A 11 -8.58 -4.09 16.69
C LYS A 11 -9.06 -5.48 16.30
N PHE A 12 -8.17 -6.47 16.39
CA PHE A 12 -8.45 -7.85 15.98
C PHE A 12 -8.61 -8.80 17.18
N TRP A 13 -8.90 -8.24 18.37
CA TRP A 13 -9.16 -9.02 19.57
C TRP A 13 -10.42 -9.92 19.38
N PRO A 14 -10.38 -11.20 19.83
CA PRO A 14 -9.23 -11.90 20.45
C PRO A 14 -8.15 -12.26 19.43
N ASN A 15 -6.89 -11.94 19.76
CA ASN A 15 -5.76 -12.19 18.86
C ASN A 15 -5.28 -13.64 18.99
N ARG A 16 -5.00 -14.28 17.85
CA ARG A 16 -4.32 -15.58 17.79
C ARG A 16 -2.82 -15.41 17.98
N THR A 17 -2.24 -14.36 17.36
CA THR A 17 -0.81 -14.04 17.37
C THR A 17 -0.58 -12.54 17.58
N HIS A 18 0.69 -12.12 17.63
CA HIS A 18 1.07 -10.69 17.65
C HIS A 18 1.00 -10.04 16.26
N PHE A 19 0.77 -10.80 15.20
CA PHE A 19 0.84 -10.39 13.80
C PHE A 19 -0.48 -10.54 13.04
N ASP A 20 -1.59 -10.76 13.72
CA ASP A 20 -2.90 -10.92 13.06
C ASP A 20 -3.33 -9.69 12.26
N TRP A 21 -2.75 -8.53 12.55
CA TRP A 21 -2.98 -7.31 11.78
C TRP A 21 -2.44 -7.36 10.34
N LEU A 22 -1.58 -8.34 10.02
CA LEU A 22 -1.01 -8.52 8.69
C LEU A 22 -2.04 -9.08 7.69
N SER A 23 -2.72 -10.16 8.04
CA SER A 23 -3.65 -10.86 7.17
C SER A 23 -4.71 -11.63 7.97
N ARG A 24 -5.85 -11.93 7.31
CA ARG A 24 -6.86 -12.89 7.80
C ARG A 24 -6.46 -14.35 7.52
N ASP A 25 -5.51 -14.58 6.61
CA ASP A 25 -5.00 -15.91 6.29
C ASP A 25 -3.99 -16.35 7.36
N ASP A 26 -4.46 -17.23 8.24
CA ASP A 26 -3.65 -17.78 9.34
C ASP A 26 -2.35 -18.43 8.83
N ALA A 27 -2.40 -19.12 7.69
CA ALA A 27 -1.22 -19.76 7.11
C ALA A 27 -0.17 -18.73 6.67
N SER A 28 -0.59 -17.60 6.11
CA SER A 28 0.30 -16.49 5.74
C SER A 28 0.92 -15.84 6.97
N VAL A 29 0.14 -15.64 8.04
CA VAL A 29 0.65 -15.10 9.32
C VAL A 29 1.64 -16.06 9.97
N ASP A 30 1.36 -17.37 9.96
CA ASP A 30 2.26 -18.38 10.53
C ASP A 30 3.58 -18.47 9.72
N ALA A 31 3.51 -18.38 8.40
CA ALA A 31 4.70 -18.32 7.54
C ALA A 31 5.56 -17.08 7.85
N TYR A 32 4.92 -15.91 8.04
CA TYR A 32 5.64 -14.69 8.45
C TYR A 32 6.35 -14.85 9.80
N ILE A 33 5.70 -15.50 10.78
CA ILE A 33 6.28 -15.74 12.12
C ILE A 33 7.46 -16.73 12.04
N ALA A 34 7.37 -17.72 11.16
CA ALA A 34 8.41 -18.74 11.00
C ALA A 34 9.64 -18.25 10.22
N ASP A 35 9.52 -17.15 9.47
CA ASP A 35 10.64 -16.60 8.69
C ASP A 35 11.54 -15.72 9.57
N GLU A 36 12.79 -16.12 9.76
CA GLU A 36 13.81 -15.38 10.53
C GLU A 36 14.09 -13.98 9.95
N LYS A 37 13.73 -13.72 8.68
CA LYS A 37 13.89 -12.44 8.01
C LYS A 37 12.70 -11.50 8.22
N CYS A 38 11.67 -11.96 8.94
CA CYS A 38 10.47 -11.22 9.24
C CYS A 38 10.34 -10.92 10.74
N GLY A 39 9.52 -9.93 11.08
CA GLY A 39 9.15 -9.63 12.47
C GLY A 39 10.24 -9.09 13.38
N PHE A 40 11.46 -8.86 12.90
CA PHE A 40 12.55 -8.32 13.71
C PHE A 40 12.47 -6.78 13.82
N PRO A 41 12.93 -6.19 14.94
CA PRO A 41 13.01 -4.74 15.09
C PRO A 41 14.12 -4.16 14.23
N PHE A 42 13.85 -3.04 13.56
CA PHE A 42 14.88 -2.30 12.85
C PHE A 42 15.91 -1.72 13.81
N THR A 43 17.12 -1.50 13.31
CA THR A 43 18.11 -0.69 14.02
C THR A 43 17.63 0.76 14.15
N LEU A 44 18.22 1.53 15.07
CA LEU A 44 17.91 2.96 15.19
C LEU A 44 18.12 3.71 13.87
N ASN A 45 19.18 3.38 13.13
CA ASN A 45 19.45 3.95 11.82
C ASN A 45 18.39 3.54 10.79
N GLY A 46 17.89 2.31 10.84
CA GLY A 46 16.79 1.84 10.00
C GLY A 46 15.51 2.66 10.23
N TYR A 47 15.10 2.84 11.48
CA TYR A 47 13.96 3.72 11.82
C TYR A 47 14.18 5.16 11.43
N TYR A 48 15.37 5.72 11.69
CA TYR A 48 15.70 7.10 11.32
C TYR A 48 15.52 7.32 9.81
N ASN A 49 16.09 6.43 8.98
CA ASN A 49 15.98 6.56 7.52
C ASN A 49 14.55 6.34 7.01
N LEU A 50 13.82 5.41 7.60
CA LEU A 50 12.40 5.19 7.29
C LEU A 50 11.59 6.47 7.53
N PHE A 51 11.65 7.03 8.75
CA PHE A 51 10.88 8.22 9.10
C PHE A 51 11.35 9.47 8.35
N LEU A 52 12.67 9.61 8.11
CA LEU A 52 13.20 10.68 7.30
C LEU A 52 12.68 10.61 5.85
N THR A 53 12.59 9.41 5.28
CA THR A 53 12.05 9.20 3.94
C THR A 53 10.58 9.54 3.89
N LEU A 54 9.77 9.02 4.84
CA LEU A 54 8.35 9.33 4.95
C LEU A 54 8.10 10.84 5.09
N TYR A 55 8.92 11.53 5.89
CA TYR A 55 8.85 12.98 6.02
C TYR A 55 9.15 13.71 4.70
N LYS A 56 10.15 13.24 3.94
CA LYS A 56 10.57 13.88 2.69
C LYS A 56 9.57 13.69 1.56
N ILE A 57 9.06 12.47 1.35
CA ILE A 57 8.24 12.13 0.17
C ILE A 57 6.90 12.88 0.08
N ILE A 58 6.42 13.42 1.21
CA ILE A 58 5.16 14.21 1.25
C ILE A 58 5.40 15.72 1.13
N ARG A 59 6.64 16.18 0.97
CA ARG A 59 6.95 17.60 0.88
C ARG A 59 6.66 18.15 -0.51
N PRO A 60 6.21 19.43 -0.60
CA PRO A 60 5.86 20.08 -1.87
C PRO A 60 6.92 19.93 -2.96
N GLU A 61 8.20 20.15 -2.60
CA GLU A 61 9.32 20.11 -3.55
C GLU A 61 9.51 18.74 -4.24
N TYR A 62 9.02 17.64 -3.64
CA TYR A 62 9.06 16.32 -4.25
C TYR A 62 7.76 16.03 -5.02
N LEU A 63 6.61 16.40 -4.45
CA LEU A 63 5.31 16.21 -5.08
C LEU A 63 5.16 17.01 -6.39
N GLU A 64 5.70 18.21 -6.44
CA GLU A 64 5.72 19.06 -7.64
C GLU A 64 6.50 18.46 -8.81
N ARG A 65 7.49 17.59 -8.51
CA ARG A 65 8.33 16.93 -9.52
C ARG A 65 7.70 15.66 -10.10
N MET A 66 6.61 15.18 -9.56
CA MET A 66 5.96 13.97 -10.06
C MET A 66 5.41 14.19 -11.48
N PRO A 67 5.62 13.25 -12.43
CA PRO A 67 5.03 13.34 -13.75
C PRO A 67 3.50 13.30 -13.67
N ARG A 68 2.83 14.34 -14.19
CA ARG A 68 1.38 14.51 -14.07
C ARG A 68 0.58 13.39 -14.75
N GLU A 69 1.13 12.85 -15.81
CA GLU A 69 0.53 11.81 -16.64
C GLU A 69 0.80 10.38 -16.12
N LEU A 70 1.64 10.22 -15.10
CA LEU A 70 1.99 8.90 -14.59
C LEU A 70 0.73 8.21 -14.00
N PRO A 71 0.34 7.03 -14.52
CA PRO A 71 -0.72 6.24 -13.91
C PRO A 71 -0.29 5.73 -12.54
N VAL A 72 -1.11 5.98 -11.54
CA VAL A 72 -0.87 5.55 -10.16
C VAL A 72 -2.11 4.85 -9.63
N HIS A 73 -1.95 3.64 -9.12
CA HIS A 73 -3.03 2.90 -8.45
C HIS A 73 -2.66 2.61 -7.00
N PHE A 74 -3.38 3.22 -6.08
CA PHE A 74 -3.30 2.92 -4.66
C PHE A 74 -4.22 1.75 -4.33
N ILE A 75 -3.66 0.67 -3.80
CA ILE A 75 -4.41 -0.49 -3.34
C ILE A 75 -4.07 -0.78 -1.88
N ALA A 76 -5.06 -1.05 -1.04
CA ALA A 76 -4.84 -1.33 0.37
C ALA A 76 -6.03 -2.03 1.01
N GLY A 77 -5.82 -2.66 2.14
CA GLY A 77 -6.90 -3.20 2.96
C GLY A 77 -7.66 -2.09 3.71
N ALA A 78 -8.99 -2.15 3.70
CA ALA A 78 -9.80 -1.21 4.46
C ALA A 78 -9.76 -1.47 5.99
N LYS A 79 -9.16 -2.61 6.41
CA LYS A 79 -8.92 -2.94 7.81
C LYS A 79 -7.44 -2.79 8.20
N ASP A 80 -6.58 -2.33 7.28
CA ASP A 80 -5.18 -2.08 7.56
C ASP A 80 -4.98 -0.95 8.60
N PRO A 81 -4.46 -1.25 9.80
CA PRO A 81 -4.23 -0.25 10.83
C PRO A 81 -3.10 0.72 10.48
N VAL A 82 -2.12 0.29 9.66
CA VAL A 82 -1.00 1.14 9.20
C VAL A 82 -1.50 2.26 8.31
N GLY A 83 -2.40 1.93 7.38
CA GLY A 83 -3.09 2.90 6.52
C GLY A 83 -4.24 3.64 7.21
N ASN A 84 -4.36 3.53 8.54
CA ASN A 84 -5.48 4.09 9.32
C ASN A 84 -6.85 3.66 8.76
N ASN A 85 -6.99 2.37 8.47
CA ASN A 85 -8.19 1.77 7.87
C ASN A 85 -8.61 2.48 6.57
N GLY A 86 -7.64 2.70 5.69
CA GLY A 86 -7.80 3.34 4.39
C GLY A 86 -7.91 4.87 4.42
N LYS A 87 -8.07 5.51 5.59
CA LYS A 87 -8.12 6.99 5.68
C LYS A 87 -6.79 7.64 5.30
N GLY A 88 -5.67 7.04 5.72
CA GLY A 88 -4.33 7.49 5.35
C GLY A 88 -4.11 7.38 3.84
N VAL A 89 -4.51 6.26 3.24
CA VAL A 89 -4.40 6.03 1.80
C VAL A 89 -5.19 7.08 1.01
N ARG A 90 -6.46 7.34 1.39
CA ARG A 90 -7.28 8.38 0.73
C ARG A 90 -6.65 9.76 0.80
N LYS A 91 -6.06 10.14 1.94
CA LYS A 91 -5.36 11.43 2.07
C LYS A 91 -4.19 11.55 1.10
N VAL A 92 -3.42 10.47 0.87
CA VAL A 92 -2.32 10.48 -0.10
C VAL A 92 -2.85 10.57 -1.52
N VAL A 93 -3.94 9.87 -1.85
CA VAL A 93 -4.65 9.99 -3.14
C VAL A 93 -5.08 11.43 -3.40
N ASP A 94 -5.73 12.06 -2.42
CA ASP A 94 -6.18 13.45 -2.53
C ASP A 94 -5.00 14.41 -2.69
N LEU A 95 -3.90 14.17 -1.96
CA LEU A 95 -2.67 14.93 -2.08
C LEU A 95 -2.09 14.85 -3.50
N PHE A 96 -1.99 13.65 -4.08
CA PHE A 96 -1.49 13.45 -5.44
C PHE A 96 -2.35 14.20 -6.47
N LYS A 97 -3.67 14.12 -6.34
CA LYS A 97 -4.61 14.88 -7.18
C LYS A 97 -4.46 16.38 -7.01
N GLN A 98 -4.29 16.86 -5.77
CA GLN A 98 -4.07 18.29 -5.47
C GLN A 98 -2.81 18.82 -6.13
N TYR A 99 -1.75 18.00 -6.22
CA TYR A 99 -0.51 18.34 -6.94
C TYR A 99 -0.59 18.08 -8.45
N GLY A 100 -1.78 17.84 -9.00
CA GLY A 100 -2.08 17.82 -10.43
C GLY A 100 -1.84 16.47 -11.12
N MET A 101 -1.68 15.38 -10.37
CA MET A 101 -1.66 14.02 -10.96
C MET A 101 -3.03 13.70 -11.56
N GLN A 102 -3.07 13.34 -12.84
CA GLN A 102 -4.32 13.15 -13.59
C GLN A 102 -4.85 11.72 -13.52
N ASN A 103 -3.96 10.75 -13.48
CA ASN A 103 -4.29 9.32 -13.59
C ASN A 103 -4.10 8.61 -12.24
N VAL A 104 -4.84 9.05 -11.22
CA VAL A 104 -4.75 8.47 -9.85
C VAL A 104 -6.03 7.70 -9.52
N GLN A 105 -5.88 6.40 -9.33
CA GLN A 105 -6.94 5.48 -8.91
C GLN A 105 -6.70 4.98 -7.48
N CYS A 106 -7.77 4.56 -6.82
CA CYS A 106 -7.69 3.98 -5.48
C CYS A 106 -8.74 2.88 -5.30
N LYS A 107 -8.29 1.69 -4.89
CA LYS A 107 -9.17 0.59 -4.49
C LYS A 107 -8.84 0.14 -3.07
N LEU A 108 -9.84 0.12 -2.20
CA LEU A 108 -9.74 -0.42 -0.85
C LEU A 108 -10.52 -1.73 -0.78
N TYR A 109 -9.86 -2.80 -0.34
CA TYR A 109 -10.47 -4.11 -0.14
C TYR A 109 -11.15 -4.13 1.24
N PRO A 110 -12.47 -4.32 1.33
CA PRO A 110 -13.26 -3.98 2.52
C PRO A 110 -12.94 -4.83 3.76
N TYR A 111 -12.44 -6.05 3.55
CA TYR A 111 -12.16 -6.99 4.62
C TYR A 111 -10.67 -7.16 4.89
N ASP A 112 -9.81 -6.79 3.95
CA ASP A 112 -8.38 -7.03 3.98
C ASP A 112 -7.66 -6.16 5.01
N ARG A 113 -6.61 -6.75 5.57
CA ARG A 113 -5.67 -6.14 6.51
C ARG A 113 -4.47 -5.57 5.76
N HIS A 114 -3.27 -5.62 6.34
CA HIS A 114 -2.09 -4.94 5.80
C HIS A 114 -1.53 -5.59 4.53
N GLU A 115 -1.44 -6.90 4.49
CA GLU A 115 -0.80 -7.64 3.40
C GLU A 115 -1.83 -8.18 2.40
N ILE A 116 -2.44 -7.28 1.62
CA ILE A 116 -3.51 -7.65 0.67
C ILE A 116 -3.12 -8.73 -0.35
N LEU A 117 -1.82 -8.88 -0.65
CA LEU A 117 -1.30 -9.91 -1.56
C LEU A 117 -1.16 -11.28 -0.88
N ASN A 118 -1.32 -11.33 0.44
CA ASN A 118 -1.27 -12.54 1.27
C ASN A 118 -2.61 -12.78 2.01
N GLU A 119 -3.69 -12.14 1.54
CA GLU A 119 -5.02 -12.29 2.10
C GLU A 119 -5.76 -13.53 1.55
N LEU A 120 -6.88 -13.88 2.19
CA LEU A 120 -7.72 -15.01 1.76
C LEU A 120 -8.23 -14.85 0.32
N ASP A 121 -8.50 -13.64 -0.09
CA ASP A 121 -8.99 -13.27 -1.42
C ASP A 121 -7.91 -12.63 -2.32
N ARG A 122 -6.63 -12.90 -2.06
CA ARG A 122 -5.46 -12.39 -2.81
C ARG A 122 -5.56 -12.56 -4.32
N TYR A 123 -6.20 -13.63 -4.80
CA TYR A 123 -6.35 -13.84 -6.25
C TYR A 123 -7.22 -12.77 -6.92
N MET A 124 -8.21 -12.25 -6.22
CA MET A 124 -8.98 -11.10 -6.69
C MET A 124 -8.10 -9.84 -6.78
N VAL A 125 -7.21 -9.64 -5.79
CA VAL A 125 -6.24 -8.53 -5.80
C VAL A 125 -5.28 -8.65 -6.98
N TYR A 126 -4.75 -9.85 -7.23
CA TYR A 126 -3.86 -10.11 -8.37
C TYR A 126 -4.56 -9.83 -9.71
N GLU A 127 -5.80 -10.24 -9.85
CA GLU A 127 -6.58 -10.00 -11.05
C GLU A 127 -6.87 -8.51 -11.27
N ASP A 128 -7.24 -7.79 -10.22
CA ASP A 128 -7.44 -6.34 -10.28
C ASP A 128 -6.17 -5.60 -10.73
N VAL A 129 -5.02 -5.96 -10.15
CA VAL A 129 -3.71 -5.36 -10.52
C VAL A 129 -3.37 -5.69 -11.98
N ARG A 130 -3.56 -6.95 -12.41
CA ARG A 130 -3.33 -7.36 -13.79
C ARG A 130 -4.19 -6.55 -14.76
N ASN A 131 -5.50 -6.47 -14.49
CA ASN A 131 -6.44 -5.76 -15.35
C ASN A 131 -6.08 -4.27 -15.45
N TRP A 132 -5.71 -3.65 -14.34
CA TRP A 132 -5.25 -2.26 -14.33
C TRP A 132 -3.97 -2.06 -15.17
N LEU A 133 -3.00 -2.97 -15.04
CA LEU A 133 -1.77 -2.93 -15.84
C LEU A 133 -2.04 -3.09 -17.34
N GLU A 134 -2.93 -4.02 -17.72
CA GLU A 134 -3.33 -4.23 -19.10
C GLU A 134 -3.99 -2.97 -19.70
N GLU A 135 -4.89 -2.33 -18.96
CA GLU A 135 -5.51 -1.06 -19.35
C GLU A 135 -4.46 0.05 -19.57
N VAL A 136 -3.53 0.22 -18.64
CA VAL A 136 -2.43 1.21 -18.75
C VAL A 136 -1.59 0.95 -20.00
N ILE A 137 -1.22 -0.31 -20.26
CA ILE A 137 -0.41 -0.69 -21.41
C ILE A 137 -1.16 -0.39 -22.72
N GLN A 138 -2.46 -0.70 -22.79
CA GLN A 138 -3.28 -0.43 -23.97
C GLN A 138 -3.36 1.07 -24.25
N ASN A 139 -3.63 1.88 -23.23
CA ASN A 139 -3.70 3.33 -23.36
C ASN A 139 -2.37 3.94 -23.83
N LEU A 140 -1.24 3.46 -23.31
CA LEU A 140 0.09 3.90 -23.74
C LEU A 140 0.40 3.51 -25.21
N ARG A 141 -0.05 2.35 -25.67
CA ARG A 141 0.11 1.93 -27.08
C ARG A 141 -0.71 2.81 -28.00
N GLN A 142 -1.97 3.07 -27.68
CA GLN A 142 -2.85 3.95 -28.47
C GLN A 142 -2.29 5.36 -28.57
N LYS A 143 -1.79 5.94 -27.46
CA LYS A 143 -1.15 7.26 -27.47
C LYS A 143 0.06 7.30 -28.42
N LYS A 144 0.92 6.29 -28.36
CA LYS A 144 2.09 6.21 -29.26
C LYS A 144 1.73 6.08 -30.74
N GLU A 145 0.58 5.49 -31.07
CA GLU A 145 0.11 5.38 -32.45
C GLU A 145 -0.44 6.71 -32.97
N MET A 146 -1.15 7.46 -32.11
CA MET A 146 -1.65 8.80 -32.44
C MET A 146 -0.51 9.83 -32.63
N ASP A 147 0.53 9.76 -31.82
CA ASP A 147 1.69 10.67 -31.91
C ASP A 147 2.57 10.44 -33.17
N LYS A 148 2.32 9.36 -33.92
CA LYS A 148 3.05 9.05 -35.18
C LYS A 148 2.32 9.53 -36.45
N GLN A 149 1.10 9.99 -36.30
CA GLN A 149 0.29 10.56 -37.42
C GLN A 149 0.41 12.07 -37.49
#